data_223ca2a78306d86f073f5d3ac0ce3853
#
_entry.id   223ca2a78306d86f073f5d3ac0ce3853
#
_cell.length_a   1.000
_cell.length_b   1.000
_cell.length_c   1.000
_cell.angle_alpha   90.00
_cell.angle_beta   90.00
_cell.angle_gamma   90.00
#
_symmetry.space_group_name_H-M   'P 1'
#
loop_
_entity.id
_entity.type
_entity.pdbx_description
1 polymer ?
#
loop_
_entity_poly.entity_id
_entity_poly.type
_entity_poly.pdbx_seq_one_letter_code
_entity_poly.pdbx_strand_id
1 'polypeptide(L)'
;MRRLYDSYAGVLAGICARYITDADDQKDVLQESLIQIYTHISSFTYQGRGSLQAWMARITINQALMFLRAQASTTMMGEVESIADDTTDEPDVAGLSEGEILDMIRRLPVGYRTVFNLYAIEGKSHKEIATALGIKPDTSASQYKRARTMLAQMIKDYKRQI
;
A
#
# COMPACT_ATOMS: atom_id res chain seq x y z
N MET A 1 -23.69 -2.55 -12.56
CA MET A 1 -22.98 -1.90 -11.45
C MET A 1 -23.11 -2.66 -10.13
N ARG A 2 -24.32 -2.95 -9.64
CA ARG A 2 -24.51 -3.63 -8.35
C ARG A 2 -23.70 -4.92 -8.21
N ARG A 3 -23.74 -5.81 -9.22
CA ARG A 3 -22.96 -7.08 -9.21
C ARG A 3 -21.44 -6.85 -9.14
N LEU A 4 -20.94 -5.84 -9.83
CA LEU A 4 -19.51 -5.50 -9.80
C LEU A 4 -19.11 -4.99 -8.41
N TYR A 5 -19.92 -4.12 -7.82
CA TYR A 5 -19.74 -3.65 -6.45
C TYR A 5 -19.76 -4.82 -5.46
N ASP A 6 -20.82 -5.64 -5.50
CA ASP A 6 -20.99 -6.77 -4.58
C ASP A 6 -19.81 -7.78 -4.66
N SER A 7 -19.21 -7.94 -5.85
CA SER A 7 -18.12 -8.89 -6.06
C SER A 7 -16.73 -8.35 -5.70
N TYR A 8 -16.50 -7.06 -5.83
CA TYR A 8 -15.14 -6.49 -5.76
C TYR A 8 -14.95 -5.40 -4.71
N ALA A 9 -16.01 -4.83 -4.15
CA ALA A 9 -15.88 -3.75 -3.17
C ALA A 9 -15.02 -4.12 -1.97
N GLY A 10 -15.13 -5.36 -1.47
CA GLY A 10 -14.30 -5.85 -0.36
C GLY A 10 -12.80 -5.90 -0.70
N VAL A 11 -12.46 -6.36 -1.91
CA VAL A 11 -11.07 -6.40 -2.38
C VAL A 11 -10.51 -4.98 -2.53
N LEU A 12 -11.28 -4.06 -3.14
CA LEU A 12 -10.87 -2.67 -3.33
C LEU A 12 -10.76 -1.93 -2.01
N ALA A 13 -11.67 -2.17 -1.06
CA ALA A 13 -11.59 -1.63 0.29
C ALA A 13 -10.33 -2.13 1.02
N GLY A 14 -9.97 -3.40 0.86
CA GLY A 14 -8.72 -3.96 1.39
C GLY A 14 -7.48 -3.25 0.83
N ILE A 15 -7.49 -2.89 -0.46
CA ILE A 15 -6.42 -2.09 -1.06
C ILE A 15 -6.36 -0.71 -0.40
N CYS A 16 -7.47 0.00 -0.28
CA CYS A 16 -7.50 1.31 0.39
C CYS A 16 -6.94 1.22 1.82
N ALA A 17 -7.34 0.19 2.58
CA ALA A 17 -6.90 0.01 3.97
C ALA A 17 -5.39 -0.24 4.12
N ARG A 18 -4.72 -0.79 3.12
CA ARG A 18 -3.26 -0.97 3.15
C ARG A 18 -2.48 0.34 2.99
N TYR A 19 -3.03 1.31 2.25
CA TYR A 19 -2.38 2.60 1.98
C TYR A 19 -2.81 3.70 2.95
N ILE A 20 -4.06 3.71 3.36
CA ILE A 20 -4.70 4.79 4.12
C ILE A 20 -5.14 4.25 5.48
N THR A 21 -4.81 4.97 6.55
CA THR A 21 -5.11 4.53 7.92
C THR A 21 -6.44 5.05 8.45
N ASP A 22 -6.85 6.24 8.05
CA ASP A 22 -8.13 6.83 8.45
C ASP A 22 -9.30 6.17 7.71
N ALA A 23 -10.34 5.79 8.45
CA ALA A 23 -11.47 5.03 7.92
C ALA A 23 -12.38 5.86 7.00
N ASP A 24 -12.51 7.16 7.23
CA ASP A 24 -13.33 8.02 6.40
C ASP A 24 -12.59 8.36 5.10
N ASP A 25 -11.29 8.62 5.17
CA ASP A 25 -10.45 8.75 3.99
C ASP A 25 -10.44 7.48 3.11
N GLN A 26 -10.43 6.29 3.73
CA GLN A 26 -10.55 5.01 3.00
C GLN A 26 -11.86 4.94 2.21
N LYS A 27 -12.98 5.34 2.82
CA LYS A 27 -14.29 5.35 2.15
C LYS A 27 -14.32 6.33 0.99
N ASP A 28 -13.76 7.52 1.16
CA ASP A 28 -13.71 8.55 0.13
C ASP A 28 -12.87 8.08 -1.06
N VAL A 29 -11.69 7.50 -0.82
CA VAL A 29 -10.84 6.96 -1.88
C VAL A 29 -11.48 5.75 -2.57
N LEU A 30 -12.16 4.88 -1.82
CA LEU A 30 -12.92 3.77 -2.41
C LEU A 30 -14.05 4.28 -3.31
N GLN A 31 -14.79 5.27 -2.86
CA GLN A 31 -15.88 5.87 -3.64
C GLN A 31 -15.35 6.50 -4.94
N GLU A 32 -14.28 7.29 -4.86
CA GLU A 32 -13.64 7.88 -6.05
C GLU A 32 -13.12 6.78 -6.99
N SER A 33 -12.52 5.73 -6.45
CA SER A 33 -12.07 4.58 -7.24
C SER A 33 -13.22 3.92 -8.00
N LEU A 34 -14.37 3.73 -7.36
CA LEU A 34 -15.56 3.15 -7.99
C LEU A 34 -16.13 4.07 -9.08
N ILE A 35 -16.10 5.38 -8.88
CA ILE A 35 -16.51 6.36 -9.91
C ILE A 35 -15.58 6.24 -11.13
N GLN A 36 -14.26 6.20 -10.91
CA GLN A 36 -13.28 6.06 -11.99
C GLN A 36 -13.43 4.72 -12.73
N ILE A 37 -13.64 3.62 -12.01
CA ILE A 37 -13.90 2.30 -12.59
C ILE A 37 -15.14 2.35 -13.47
N TYR A 38 -16.23 2.92 -12.98
CA TYR A 38 -17.48 3.04 -13.72
C TYR A 38 -17.33 3.88 -14.98
N THR A 39 -16.69 5.02 -14.86
CA THR A 39 -16.49 5.96 -15.97
C THR A 39 -15.65 5.35 -17.09
N HIS A 40 -14.66 4.51 -16.74
CA HIS A 40 -13.71 3.95 -17.69
C HIS A 40 -13.96 2.47 -18.04
N ILE A 41 -15.04 1.87 -17.56
CA ILE A 41 -15.31 0.43 -17.79
C ILE A 41 -15.43 0.09 -19.29
N SER A 42 -15.91 1.01 -20.11
CA SER A 42 -16.02 0.84 -21.56
C SER A 42 -14.66 0.73 -22.26
N SER A 43 -13.60 1.24 -21.65
CA SER A 43 -12.21 1.13 -22.16
C SER A 43 -11.49 -0.13 -21.72
N PHE A 44 -12.09 -0.90 -20.80
CA PHE A 44 -11.50 -2.15 -20.35
C PHE A 44 -11.52 -3.21 -21.44
N THR A 45 -10.36 -3.83 -21.71
CA THR A 45 -10.23 -4.96 -22.61
C THR A 45 -9.94 -6.22 -21.82
N TYR A 46 -10.78 -7.23 -21.96
CA TYR A 46 -10.61 -8.51 -21.29
C TYR A 46 -9.35 -9.24 -21.78
N GLN A 47 -8.47 -9.61 -20.88
CA GLN A 47 -7.19 -10.29 -21.16
C GLN A 47 -7.07 -11.64 -20.44
N GLY A 48 -8.21 -12.25 -20.08
CA GLY A 48 -8.24 -13.50 -19.36
C GLY A 48 -8.71 -13.35 -17.90
N ARG A 49 -8.76 -14.50 -17.22
CA ARG A 49 -9.26 -14.58 -15.83
C ARG A 49 -8.42 -13.70 -14.90
N GLY A 50 -9.08 -12.87 -14.12
CA GLY A 50 -8.43 -11.95 -13.17
C GLY A 50 -8.05 -10.58 -13.76
N SER A 51 -8.09 -10.39 -15.10
CA SER A 51 -7.70 -9.13 -15.73
C SER A 51 -8.57 -7.94 -15.29
N LEU A 52 -9.86 -8.15 -15.05
CA LEU A 52 -10.77 -7.13 -14.56
C LEU A 52 -10.38 -6.69 -13.13
N GLN A 53 -10.14 -7.66 -12.25
CA GLN A 53 -9.72 -7.35 -10.87
C GLN A 53 -8.37 -6.59 -10.85
N ALA A 54 -7.41 -7.03 -11.64
CA ALA A 54 -6.11 -6.35 -11.75
C ALA A 54 -6.23 -4.92 -12.29
N TRP A 55 -7.12 -4.71 -13.27
CA TRP A 55 -7.40 -3.39 -13.82
C TRP A 55 -8.06 -2.46 -12.79
N MET A 56 -9.07 -2.96 -12.06
CA MET A 56 -9.72 -2.19 -10.98
C MET A 56 -8.74 -1.89 -9.82
N ALA A 57 -7.93 -2.88 -9.42
CA ALA A 57 -6.91 -2.70 -8.39
C ALA A 57 -5.93 -1.59 -8.76
N ARG A 58 -5.48 -1.54 -10.02
CA ARG A 58 -4.60 -0.46 -10.52
C ARG A 58 -5.24 0.91 -10.38
N ILE A 59 -6.51 1.05 -10.73
CA ILE A 59 -7.25 2.32 -10.56
C ILE A 59 -7.29 2.71 -9.08
N THR A 60 -7.64 1.78 -8.20
CA THR A 60 -7.75 2.02 -6.76
C THR A 60 -6.40 2.41 -6.15
N ILE A 61 -5.32 1.73 -6.49
CA ILE A 61 -3.97 2.08 -6.05
C ILE A 61 -3.60 3.49 -6.52
N ASN A 62 -3.87 3.83 -7.78
CA ASN A 62 -3.60 5.16 -8.30
C ASN A 62 -4.39 6.25 -7.55
N GLN A 63 -5.66 6.01 -7.22
CA GLN A 63 -6.47 6.94 -6.42
C GLN A 63 -5.88 7.09 -5.00
N ALA A 64 -5.48 6.00 -4.36
CA ALA A 64 -4.83 6.04 -3.06
C ALA A 64 -3.51 6.85 -3.10
N LEU A 65 -2.69 6.65 -4.13
CA LEU A 65 -1.44 7.42 -4.31
C LEU A 65 -1.70 8.90 -4.57
N MET A 66 -2.71 9.23 -5.37
CA MET A 66 -3.12 10.62 -5.62
C MET A 66 -3.59 11.30 -4.33
N PHE A 67 -4.40 10.61 -3.54
CA PHE A 67 -4.86 11.07 -2.23
C PHE A 67 -3.69 11.34 -1.29
N LEU A 68 -2.76 10.38 -1.15
CA LEU A 68 -1.57 10.53 -0.31
C LEU A 68 -0.67 11.68 -0.76
N ARG A 69 -0.51 11.89 -2.06
CA ARG A 69 0.25 13.03 -2.60
C ARG A 69 -0.41 14.37 -2.28
N ALA A 70 -1.73 14.47 -2.40
CA ALA A 70 -2.45 15.69 -2.06
C ALA A 70 -2.29 16.05 -0.58
N GLN A 71 -2.27 15.05 0.31
CA GLN A 71 -1.95 15.25 1.72
C GLN A 71 -0.47 15.60 1.96
N ALA A 72 0.43 15.04 1.16
CA ALA A 72 1.88 15.19 1.32
C ALA A 72 2.42 16.56 0.97
N SER A 73 1.71 17.36 0.21
CA SER A 73 2.07 18.78 0.01
C SER A 73 2.19 19.54 1.34
N THR A 74 1.78 18.89 2.44
CA THR A 74 1.90 19.40 3.80
C THR A 74 2.91 18.62 4.69
N THR A 75 3.28 17.36 4.40
CA THR A 75 3.98 16.53 5.42
C THR A 75 4.95 15.45 4.88
N MET A 76 5.13 15.23 3.60
CA MET A 76 5.94 14.11 3.08
C MET A 76 7.47 14.33 3.01
N MET A 77 7.97 15.46 3.42
CA MET A 77 9.41 15.71 3.56
C MET A 77 9.83 15.63 5.05
N GLY A 78 9.37 14.60 5.75
CA GLY A 78 9.94 14.25 7.03
C GLY A 78 11.37 13.73 6.82
N GLU A 79 12.37 14.48 7.25
CA GLU A 79 13.74 14.02 7.40
C GLU A 79 13.73 12.73 8.22
N VAL A 80 14.32 11.70 7.65
CA VAL A 80 14.37 10.40 8.26
C VAL A 80 15.51 10.38 9.27
N GLU A 81 15.18 10.37 10.55
CA GLU A 81 16.15 10.00 11.59
C GLU A 81 16.86 8.70 11.21
N SER A 82 18.17 8.74 11.30
CA SER A 82 19.07 7.61 11.06
C SER A 82 18.79 6.52 12.10
N ILE A 83 17.96 5.55 11.70
CA ILE A 83 17.85 4.30 12.48
C ILE A 83 19.11 3.47 12.18
N ALA A 84 19.85 3.11 13.21
CA ALA A 84 21.04 2.31 13.12
C ALA A 84 20.79 1.01 12.31
N ASP A 85 21.72 0.77 11.41
CA ASP A 85 21.68 -0.28 10.40
C ASP A 85 22.15 -1.59 11.04
N ASP A 86 21.23 -2.37 11.62
CA ASP A 86 21.60 -3.72 12.04
C ASP A 86 20.41 -4.68 12.20
N THR A 87 19.80 -5.10 11.10
CA THR A 87 19.19 -6.44 11.01
C THR A 87 18.94 -6.79 9.54
N THR A 88 19.69 -7.73 9.01
CA THR A 88 19.45 -8.41 7.73
C THR A 88 18.40 -9.51 7.84
N ASP A 89 17.79 -9.70 9.00
CA ASP A 89 16.83 -10.77 9.23
C ASP A 89 15.50 -10.48 8.52
N GLU A 90 15.07 -11.46 7.72
CA GLU A 90 13.72 -11.44 7.15
C GLU A 90 12.70 -11.56 8.29
N PRO A 91 11.59 -10.78 8.24
CA PRO A 91 10.55 -10.88 9.26
C PRO A 91 9.95 -12.29 9.27
N ASP A 92 10.08 -13.00 10.40
CA ASP A 92 9.42 -14.28 10.58
C ASP A 92 7.93 -14.09 10.86
N VAL A 93 7.12 -14.21 9.83
CA VAL A 93 5.66 -14.04 9.88
C VAL A 93 4.91 -15.32 10.28
N ALA A 94 5.62 -16.42 10.57
CA ALA A 94 4.99 -17.67 10.96
C ALA A 94 4.12 -17.48 12.21
N GLY A 95 2.89 -17.95 12.15
CA GLY A 95 1.93 -17.86 13.26
C GLY A 95 1.18 -16.53 13.38
N LEU A 96 1.39 -15.58 12.46
CA LEU A 96 0.62 -14.34 12.40
C LEU A 96 -0.55 -14.47 11.42
N SER A 97 -1.70 -13.92 11.78
CA SER A 97 -2.84 -13.77 10.87
C SER A 97 -2.62 -12.61 9.89
N GLU A 98 -3.34 -12.63 8.77
CA GLU A 98 -3.32 -11.53 7.79
C GLU A 98 -3.72 -10.19 8.42
N GLY A 99 -4.68 -10.19 9.34
CA GLY A 99 -5.12 -9.00 10.06
C GLY A 99 -4.02 -8.38 10.92
N GLU A 100 -3.28 -9.21 11.66
CA GLU A 100 -2.16 -8.75 12.49
C GLU A 100 -1.04 -8.16 11.63
N ILE A 101 -0.72 -8.79 10.50
CA ILE A 101 0.28 -8.27 9.56
C ILE A 101 -0.19 -6.93 8.98
N LEU A 102 -1.45 -6.82 8.56
CA LEU A 102 -2.03 -5.59 8.05
C LEU A 102 -1.96 -4.45 9.08
N ASP A 103 -2.29 -4.73 10.34
CA ASP A 103 -2.22 -3.74 11.40
C ASP A 103 -0.78 -3.25 11.65
N MET A 104 0.21 -4.13 11.55
CA MET A 104 1.61 -3.74 11.63
C MET A 104 2.03 -2.86 10.45
N ILE A 105 1.63 -3.21 9.23
CA ILE A 105 1.89 -2.40 8.01
C ILE A 105 1.26 -1.00 8.17
N ARG A 106 0.05 -0.91 8.71
CA ARG A 106 -0.65 0.36 8.94
C ARG A 106 0.04 1.26 9.97
N ARG A 107 0.82 0.71 10.87
CA ARG A 107 1.62 1.47 11.86
C ARG A 107 2.91 2.07 11.28
N LEU A 108 3.33 1.64 10.08
CA LEU A 108 4.48 2.22 9.43
C LEU A 108 4.22 3.70 9.08
N PRO A 109 5.25 4.56 9.12
CA PRO A 109 5.18 5.89 8.55
C PRO A 109 4.69 5.84 7.10
N VAL A 110 3.94 6.85 6.67
CA VAL A 110 3.23 6.84 5.37
C VAL A 110 4.14 6.54 4.18
N GLY A 111 5.34 7.13 4.14
CA GLY A 111 6.31 6.88 3.06
C GLY A 111 6.80 5.43 3.04
N TYR A 112 7.16 4.89 4.19
CA TYR A 112 7.62 3.50 4.33
C TYR A 112 6.51 2.51 4.00
N ARG A 113 5.30 2.76 4.48
CA ARG A 113 4.11 1.95 4.19
C ARG A 113 3.80 1.93 2.70
N THR A 114 3.83 3.10 2.06
CA THR A 114 3.54 3.23 0.62
C THR A 114 4.57 2.48 -0.22
N VAL A 115 5.86 2.68 0.03
CA VAL A 115 6.93 1.97 -0.68
C VAL A 115 6.87 0.46 -0.41
N PHE A 116 6.62 0.05 0.83
CA PHE A 116 6.48 -1.36 1.18
C PHE A 116 5.34 -2.03 0.40
N ASN A 117 4.16 -1.43 0.38
CA ASN A 117 3.02 -1.95 -0.39
C ASN A 117 3.34 -2.07 -1.89
N LEU A 118 3.92 -1.02 -2.48
CA LEU A 118 4.24 -1.01 -3.91
C LEU A 118 5.30 -2.05 -4.28
N TYR A 119 6.33 -2.24 -3.46
CA TYR A 119 7.41 -3.17 -3.74
C TYR A 119 7.04 -4.62 -3.37
N ALA A 120 6.66 -4.87 -2.11
CA ALA A 120 6.47 -6.22 -1.59
C ALA A 120 5.13 -6.85 -2.02
N ILE A 121 4.06 -6.05 -2.15
CA ILE A 121 2.72 -6.57 -2.46
C ILE A 121 2.40 -6.41 -3.93
N GLU A 122 2.65 -5.23 -4.52
CA GLU A 122 2.32 -4.95 -5.92
C GLU A 122 3.44 -5.36 -6.90
N GLY A 123 4.61 -5.76 -6.40
CA GLY A 123 5.73 -6.23 -7.22
C GLY A 123 6.38 -5.16 -8.10
N LYS A 124 6.28 -3.88 -7.71
CA LYS A 124 6.90 -2.78 -8.44
C LYS A 124 8.40 -2.69 -8.17
N SER A 125 9.18 -2.37 -9.20
CA SER A 125 10.58 -2.05 -9.03
C SER A 125 10.79 -0.70 -8.34
N HIS A 126 11.94 -0.48 -7.71
CA HIS A 126 12.27 0.84 -7.12
C HIS A 126 12.25 1.96 -8.16
N LYS A 127 12.58 1.67 -9.42
CA LYS A 127 12.50 2.64 -10.52
C LYS A 127 11.04 3.04 -10.83
N GLU A 128 10.13 2.08 -10.88
CA GLU A 128 8.69 2.34 -11.07
C GLU A 128 8.10 3.10 -9.87
N ILE A 129 8.49 2.73 -8.66
CA ILE A 129 8.06 3.41 -7.42
C ILE A 129 8.58 4.86 -7.40
N ALA A 130 9.83 5.06 -7.75
CA ALA A 130 10.44 6.39 -7.84
C ALA A 130 9.67 7.30 -8.80
N THR A 131 9.33 6.81 -9.98
CA THR A 131 8.49 7.54 -10.95
C THR A 131 7.09 7.81 -10.39
N ALA A 132 6.48 6.80 -9.77
CA ALA A 132 5.14 6.91 -9.22
C ALA A 132 5.06 7.91 -8.05
N LEU A 133 6.06 8.01 -7.20
CA LEU A 133 6.05 8.84 -5.99
C LEU A 133 6.83 10.16 -6.14
N GLY A 134 7.53 10.37 -7.25
CA GLY A 134 8.37 11.56 -7.45
C GLY A 134 9.60 11.58 -6.53
N ILE A 135 10.17 10.44 -6.22
CA ILE A 135 11.39 10.25 -5.41
C ILE A 135 12.50 9.62 -6.24
N LYS A 136 13.70 9.52 -5.68
CA LYS A 136 14.80 8.78 -6.32
C LYS A 136 14.67 7.27 -6.09
N PRO A 137 15.16 6.41 -7.00
CA PRO A 137 15.18 4.96 -6.78
C PRO A 137 15.91 4.54 -5.49
N ASP A 138 17.02 5.20 -5.16
CA ASP A 138 17.76 4.94 -3.91
C ASP A 138 16.95 5.32 -2.66
N THR A 139 16.15 6.38 -2.74
CA THR A 139 15.21 6.75 -1.67
C THR A 139 14.15 5.67 -1.48
N SER A 140 13.59 5.14 -2.57
CA SER A 140 12.65 4.02 -2.52
C SER A 140 13.29 2.79 -1.87
N ALA A 141 14.51 2.42 -2.27
CA ALA A 141 15.23 1.29 -1.69
C ALA A 141 15.49 1.47 -0.19
N SER A 142 15.93 2.66 0.22
CA SER A 142 16.19 3.00 1.63
C SER A 142 14.89 2.96 2.47
N GLN A 143 13.79 3.50 1.96
CA GLN A 143 12.48 3.46 2.63
C GLN A 143 11.97 2.03 2.77
N TYR A 144 12.15 1.20 1.74
CA TYR A 144 11.78 -0.22 1.81
C TYR A 144 12.59 -0.97 2.87
N LYS A 145 13.91 -0.78 2.91
CA LYS A 145 14.78 -1.38 3.92
C LYS A 145 14.32 -1.01 5.33
N ARG A 146 14.05 0.27 5.58
CA ARG A 146 13.55 0.75 6.87
C ARG A 146 12.17 0.21 7.23
N ALA A 147 11.26 0.12 6.26
CA ALA A 147 9.97 -0.51 6.46
C ALA A 147 10.11 -1.96 6.93
N ARG A 148 10.99 -2.75 6.29
CA ARG A 148 11.28 -4.13 6.69
C ARG A 148 11.85 -4.21 8.10
N THR A 149 12.82 -3.37 8.44
CA THR A 149 13.43 -3.33 9.78
C THR A 149 12.38 -3.02 10.86
N MET A 150 11.52 -2.04 10.63
CA MET A 150 10.44 -1.69 11.57
C MET A 150 9.43 -2.83 11.71
N LEU A 151 9.04 -3.47 10.61
CA LEU A 151 8.12 -4.61 10.64
C LEU A 151 8.73 -5.79 11.39
N ALA A 152 10.00 -6.12 11.14
CA ALA A 152 10.71 -7.18 11.84
C ALA A 152 10.74 -6.94 13.37
N GLN A 153 10.97 -5.69 13.77
CA GLN A 153 10.94 -5.32 15.20
C GLN A 153 9.53 -5.46 15.79
N MET A 154 8.50 -4.95 15.10
CA MET A 154 7.10 -5.06 15.55
C MET A 154 6.67 -6.53 15.70
N ILE A 155 7.05 -7.40 14.75
CA ILE A 155 6.77 -8.84 14.80
C ILE A 155 7.47 -9.48 16.00
N LYS A 156 8.75 -9.16 16.20
CA LYS A 156 9.53 -9.69 17.33
C LYS A 156 8.94 -9.28 18.67
N ASP A 157 8.51 -8.02 18.79
CA ASP A 157 7.90 -7.52 20.04
C ASP A 157 6.52 -8.15 20.26
N TYR A 158 5.72 -8.32 19.23
CA TYR A 158 4.43 -9.00 19.28
C TYR A 158 4.57 -10.46 19.74
N LYS A 159 5.50 -11.22 19.14
CA LYS A 159 5.76 -12.63 19.50
C LYS A 159 6.27 -12.81 20.93
N ARG A 160 6.84 -11.80 21.55
CA ARG A 160 7.26 -11.84 22.96
C ARG A 160 6.11 -11.61 23.94
N GLN A 161 4.98 -11.08 23.46
CA GLN A 161 3.82 -10.75 24.30
C GLN A 161 2.77 -11.87 24.33
N ILE A 162 2.88 -12.83 23.41
CA ILE A 162 2.02 -14.01 23.32
C ILE A 162 2.77 -15.26 23.79
#